data_f9860ffdc08c2c6ce970272cd911868c
#
_entry.id   f9860ffdc08c2c6ce970272cd911868c
#
_cell.length_a   1.000
_cell.length_b   1.000
_cell.length_c   1.000
_cell.angle_alpha   90.00
_cell.angle_beta   90.00
_cell.angle_gamma   90.00
#
_symmetry.space_group_name_H-M   'P 1'
#
loop_
_entity.id
_entity.type
_entity.pdbx_description
1 polymer ?
#
loop_
_entity_poly.entity_id
_entity_poly.type
_entity_poly.pdbx_seq_one_letter_code
_entity_poly.pdbx_strand_id
1 'polypeptide(L)'
;MKKPLLIFTAILLLFSCKEQNGTKQESGLASNKDKSLMVIFAHPDDEIVISPILSKYANEGVTIHSVIVTDGSKGVTPHANIPAGDALAKVRSEEALCVTKTLGIAPPIFLNYMDGDLALKENIYTLDDKIDSLFTKYQPDVVITFGPGGQYGHPDHRIVSNIVTEVFQRKASESLQQLLYYGFPNEAVDKGLDLKTDLVKWMNDNLKTTQKRFLTYRIPFDAQNLKLGKEASSCHKSQYTPDDIDDLFAIMGQTGGLIYFRPWNGSSAIKDNIFD
;
A
#
# COMPACT_ATOMS: atom_id res chain seq x y z
N MET A 1 18.94 -19.05 -93.50
CA MET A 1 18.40 -18.15 -92.45
C MET A 1 17.82 -19.02 -91.35
N LYS A 2 18.58 -19.25 -90.30
CA LYS A 2 18.17 -20.09 -89.15
C LYS A 2 17.71 -19.17 -88.01
N LYS A 3 16.47 -19.33 -87.59
CA LYS A 3 15.93 -18.59 -86.41
C LYS A 3 16.36 -19.32 -85.15
N PRO A 4 16.79 -18.62 -84.08
CA PRO A 4 17.05 -19.27 -82.80
C PRO A 4 15.76 -19.45 -82.01
N LEU A 5 15.62 -20.63 -81.38
CA LEU A 5 14.58 -21.05 -80.46
C LEU A 5 14.92 -20.50 -79.03
N LEU A 6 14.07 -19.62 -78.53
CA LEU A 6 14.15 -19.15 -77.11
C LEU A 6 13.48 -20.17 -76.25
N ILE A 7 14.25 -20.78 -75.33
CA ILE A 7 13.76 -21.64 -74.27
C ILE A 7 13.47 -20.75 -73.09
N PHE A 8 12.19 -20.63 -72.67
CA PHE A 8 11.75 -19.98 -71.46
C PHE A 8 11.84 -20.98 -70.30
N THR A 9 12.82 -20.76 -69.43
CA THR A 9 12.93 -21.54 -68.20
C THR A 9 12.04 -20.87 -67.12
N ALA A 10 10.92 -21.50 -66.75
CA ALA A 10 10.08 -21.06 -65.68
C ALA A 10 10.72 -21.44 -64.34
N ILE A 11 11.15 -20.44 -63.59
CA ILE A 11 11.61 -20.61 -62.20
C ILE A 11 10.37 -20.62 -61.28
N LEU A 12 10.03 -21.79 -60.74
CA LEU A 12 9.03 -21.93 -59.67
C LEU A 12 9.65 -21.42 -58.37
N LEU A 13 9.25 -20.25 -57.91
CA LEU A 13 9.52 -19.77 -56.54
C LEU A 13 8.54 -20.43 -55.58
N LEU A 14 9.01 -21.44 -54.84
CA LEU A 14 8.30 -22.01 -53.70
C LEU A 14 8.38 -20.99 -52.56
N PHE A 15 7.30 -20.27 -52.32
CA PHE A 15 7.10 -19.52 -51.07
C PHE A 15 6.85 -20.51 -49.96
N SER A 16 7.88 -20.78 -49.16
CA SER A 16 7.73 -21.46 -47.85
C SER A 16 7.13 -20.47 -46.88
N CYS A 17 5.83 -20.63 -46.54
CA CYS A 17 5.22 -20.01 -45.39
C CYS A 17 5.87 -20.58 -44.12
N LYS A 18 6.80 -19.82 -43.56
CA LYS A 18 7.27 -20.07 -42.20
C LYS A 18 6.16 -19.58 -41.27
N GLU A 19 5.42 -20.49 -40.66
CA GLU A 19 4.58 -20.20 -39.50
C GLU A 19 5.47 -19.57 -38.44
N GLN A 20 5.29 -18.28 -38.20
CA GLN A 20 5.81 -17.63 -37.02
C GLN A 20 4.98 -18.16 -35.85
N ASN A 21 5.48 -19.18 -35.17
CA ASN A 21 5.07 -19.46 -33.80
C ASN A 21 5.33 -18.19 -32.99
N GLY A 22 4.27 -17.41 -32.77
CA GLY A 22 4.26 -16.33 -31.80
C GLY A 22 4.52 -16.94 -30.42
N THR A 23 5.78 -16.98 -30.03
CA THR A 23 6.11 -17.09 -28.62
C THR A 23 5.41 -15.91 -27.95
N LYS A 24 4.32 -16.19 -27.23
CA LYS A 24 3.83 -15.32 -26.18
C LYS A 24 5.05 -15.03 -25.30
N GLN A 25 5.57 -13.83 -25.42
CA GLN A 25 6.50 -13.27 -24.45
C GLN A 25 5.69 -13.22 -23.14
N GLU A 26 5.80 -14.27 -22.33
CA GLU A 26 5.50 -14.16 -20.92
C GLU A 26 6.34 -12.98 -20.45
N SER A 27 5.67 -11.86 -20.17
CA SER A 27 6.28 -10.76 -19.45
C SER A 27 6.74 -11.38 -18.12
N GLY A 28 8.03 -11.69 -18.04
CA GLY A 28 8.64 -12.16 -16.82
C GLY A 28 8.44 -11.06 -15.79
N LEU A 29 7.39 -11.17 -14.99
CA LEU A 29 7.28 -10.47 -13.73
C LEU A 29 8.53 -10.86 -12.95
N ALA A 30 9.43 -9.90 -12.77
CA ALA A 30 10.57 -10.09 -11.89
C ALA A 30 10.03 -10.60 -10.57
N SER A 31 10.46 -11.77 -10.14
CA SER A 31 10.01 -12.36 -8.89
C SER A 31 10.47 -11.46 -7.76
N ASN A 32 9.53 -10.90 -7.00
CA ASN A 32 9.82 -10.07 -5.82
C ASN A 32 10.10 -10.92 -4.55
N LYS A 33 10.36 -12.23 -4.71
CA LYS A 33 10.52 -13.18 -3.59
C LYS A 33 11.62 -12.84 -2.59
N ASP A 34 12.67 -12.15 -3.04
CA ASP A 34 13.79 -11.77 -2.17
C ASP A 34 13.65 -10.32 -1.66
N LYS A 35 12.51 -9.69 -1.94
CA LYS A 35 12.22 -8.33 -1.54
C LYS A 35 11.48 -8.28 -0.21
N SER A 36 11.71 -7.19 0.52
CA SER A 36 11.06 -6.93 1.79
C SER A 36 10.43 -5.55 1.85
N LEU A 37 9.21 -5.51 2.37
CA LEU A 37 8.41 -4.31 2.59
C LEU A 37 8.14 -4.15 4.08
N MET A 38 8.38 -2.98 4.63
CA MET A 38 7.92 -2.62 5.96
C MET A 38 6.86 -1.52 5.85
N VAL A 39 5.68 -1.75 6.41
CA VAL A 39 4.64 -0.73 6.53
C VAL A 39 4.53 -0.30 7.98
N ILE A 40 4.55 1.01 8.25
CA ILE A 40 4.55 1.56 9.59
C ILE A 40 3.42 2.57 9.72
N PHE A 41 2.42 2.21 10.50
CA PHE A 41 1.23 3.03 10.73
C PHE A 41 0.99 3.25 12.22
N ALA A 42 0.16 4.25 12.54
CA ALA A 42 -0.09 4.64 13.90
C ALA A 42 -1.02 3.68 14.63
N HIS A 43 -2.14 3.29 14.03
CA HIS A 43 -3.20 2.54 14.68
C HIS A 43 -3.48 1.20 14.00
N PRO A 44 -4.05 0.22 14.72
CA PRO A 44 -4.64 -0.96 14.08
C PRO A 44 -5.83 -0.52 13.23
N ASP A 45 -5.80 -0.69 11.92
CA ASP A 45 -6.74 -0.33 10.86
C ASP A 45 -6.21 0.66 9.80
N ASP A 46 -5.13 1.35 10.07
CA ASP A 46 -4.55 2.31 9.12
C ASP A 46 -4.10 1.65 7.80
N GLU A 47 -3.75 0.36 7.82
CA GLU A 47 -3.32 -0.39 6.63
C GLU A 47 -4.43 -0.59 5.60
N ILE A 48 -5.70 -0.33 5.95
CA ILE A 48 -6.84 -0.43 5.03
C ILE A 48 -6.59 0.33 3.74
N VAL A 49 -5.99 1.53 3.83
CA VAL A 49 -5.76 2.41 2.68
C VAL A 49 -4.84 1.81 1.61
N ILE A 50 -4.06 0.79 1.96
CA ILE A 50 -3.15 0.08 1.06
C ILE A 50 -3.38 -1.43 1.03
N SER A 51 -4.44 -1.94 1.65
CA SER A 51 -4.69 -3.38 1.79
C SER A 51 -4.69 -4.15 0.46
N PRO A 52 -5.16 -3.61 -0.69
CA PRO A 52 -5.00 -4.27 -1.98
C PRO A 52 -3.54 -4.44 -2.41
N ILE A 53 -2.68 -3.48 -2.06
CA ILE A 53 -1.24 -3.55 -2.38
C ILE A 53 -0.53 -4.54 -1.47
N LEU A 54 -0.91 -4.63 -0.19
CA LEU A 54 -0.40 -5.67 0.70
C LEU A 54 -0.77 -7.06 0.18
N SER A 55 -2.02 -7.25 -0.27
CA SER A 55 -2.47 -8.49 -0.93
C SER A 55 -1.64 -8.81 -2.18
N LYS A 56 -1.43 -7.82 -3.07
CA LYS A 56 -0.63 -7.97 -4.28
C LYS A 56 0.77 -8.49 -3.96
N TYR A 57 1.50 -7.77 -3.13
CA TYR A 57 2.90 -8.10 -2.85
C TYR A 57 3.05 -9.38 -2.00
N ALA A 58 2.11 -9.69 -1.13
CA ALA A 58 2.06 -11.00 -0.46
C ALA A 58 1.94 -12.15 -1.47
N ASN A 59 1.06 -12.02 -2.46
CA ASN A 59 0.91 -13.00 -3.54
C ASN A 59 2.15 -13.12 -4.44
N GLU A 60 2.93 -12.04 -4.57
CA GLU A 60 4.21 -12.03 -5.30
C GLU A 60 5.38 -12.59 -4.49
N GLY A 61 5.13 -12.96 -3.22
CA GLY A 61 6.12 -13.57 -2.33
C GLY A 61 7.04 -12.58 -1.61
N VAL A 62 6.69 -11.28 -1.58
CA VAL A 62 7.40 -10.27 -0.80
C VAL A 62 7.26 -10.56 0.69
N THR A 63 8.36 -10.43 1.43
CA THR A 63 8.31 -10.46 2.89
C THR A 63 7.76 -9.13 3.41
N ILE A 64 6.57 -9.17 4.04
CA ILE A 64 5.89 -7.95 4.52
C ILE A 64 5.92 -7.92 6.05
N HIS A 65 6.46 -6.83 6.61
CA HIS A 65 6.45 -6.50 8.02
C HIS A 65 5.47 -5.35 8.28
N SER A 66 4.37 -5.65 8.98
CA SER A 66 3.40 -4.63 9.42
C SER A 66 3.76 -4.18 10.82
N VAL A 67 4.01 -2.88 11.00
CA VAL A 67 4.31 -2.26 12.30
C VAL A 67 3.16 -1.34 12.69
N ILE A 68 2.62 -1.58 13.86
CA ILE A 68 1.53 -0.80 14.46
C ILE A 68 2.09 -0.11 15.70
N VAL A 69 2.06 1.21 15.71
CA VAL A 69 2.77 2.01 16.71
C VAL A 69 1.97 2.13 18.02
N THR A 70 0.68 2.42 17.94
CA THR A 70 -0.16 2.57 19.14
C THR A 70 -1.09 1.37 19.35
N ASP A 71 -1.64 1.26 20.54
CA ASP A 71 -2.58 0.21 20.90
C ASP A 71 -4.02 0.46 20.42
N GLY A 72 -4.32 1.66 19.91
CA GLY A 72 -5.65 2.06 19.44
C GLY A 72 -6.71 2.13 20.54
N SER A 73 -6.29 2.23 21.80
CA SER A 73 -7.17 2.13 22.98
C SER A 73 -8.20 3.24 23.12
N LYS A 74 -8.06 4.35 22.38
CA LYS A 74 -8.99 5.49 22.42
C LYS A 74 -9.97 5.53 21.24
N GLY A 75 -9.82 4.65 20.25
CA GLY A 75 -10.67 4.58 19.04
C GLY A 75 -12.04 3.96 19.32
N VAL A 76 -12.83 4.57 20.21
CA VAL A 76 -14.17 4.09 20.57
C VAL A 76 -15.17 4.36 19.45
N THR A 77 -15.96 3.35 19.10
CA THR A 77 -17.06 3.47 18.14
C THR A 77 -18.40 3.10 18.78
N PRO A 78 -19.50 3.78 18.43
CA PRO A 78 -20.81 3.49 19.01
C PRO A 78 -21.30 2.06 18.75
N HIS A 79 -21.02 1.52 17.56
CA HIS A 79 -21.52 0.21 17.16
C HIS A 79 -20.84 -0.95 17.91
N ALA A 80 -19.54 -0.81 18.23
CA ALA A 80 -18.82 -1.85 18.96
C ALA A 80 -19.16 -1.88 20.46
N ASN A 81 -19.56 -0.73 21.00
CA ASN A 81 -19.91 -0.60 22.43
C ASN A 81 -18.82 -1.13 23.38
N ILE A 82 -17.56 -0.90 23.03
CA ILE A 82 -16.39 -1.27 23.84
C ILE A 82 -15.81 0.02 24.41
N PRO A 83 -15.63 0.13 25.74
CA PRO A 83 -15.07 1.33 26.35
C PRO A 83 -13.58 1.50 25.99
N ALA A 84 -13.10 2.73 25.98
CA ALA A 84 -11.68 3.03 25.83
C ALA A 84 -10.83 2.31 26.90
N GLY A 85 -9.58 1.99 26.56
CA GLY A 85 -8.61 1.34 27.43
C GLY A 85 -8.26 -0.08 26.99
N ASP A 86 -7.73 -0.87 27.94
CA ASP A 86 -7.12 -2.19 27.65
C ASP A 86 -8.05 -3.18 26.94
N ALA A 87 -9.35 -3.12 27.22
CA ALA A 87 -10.32 -4.00 26.57
C ALA A 87 -10.40 -3.73 25.06
N LEU A 88 -10.45 -2.46 24.67
CA LEU A 88 -10.47 -2.06 23.26
C LEU A 88 -9.11 -2.34 22.60
N ALA A 89 -8.00 -2.01 23.25
CA ALA A 89 -6.65 -2.30 22.76
C ALA A 89 -6.48 -3.79 22.43
N LYS A 90 -6.94 -4.67 23.32
CA LYS A 90 -6.90 -6.12 23.11
C LYS A 90 -7.72 -6.53 21.90
N VAL A 91 -8.96 -6.06 21.76
CA VAL A 91 -9.81 -6.38 20.61
C VAL A 91 -9.15 -5.92 19.31
N ARG A 92 -8.65 -4.68 19.26
CA ARG A 92 -8.00 -4.13 18.05
C ARG A 92 -6.70 -4.87 17.69
N SER A 93 -5.95 -5.37 18.68
CA SER A 93 -4.78 -6.21 18.40
C SER A 93 -5.16 -7.57 17.81
N GLU A 94 -6.25 -8.20 18.28
CA GLU A 94 -6.79 -9.44 17.72
C GLU A 94 -7.32 -9.23 16.28
N GLU A 95 -7.93 -8.09 16.01
CA GLU A 95 -8.37 -7.68 14.66
C GLU A 95 -7.18 -7.50 13.71
N ALA A 96 -6.11 -6.85 14.13
CA ALA A 96 -4.89 -6.71 13.33
C ALA A 96 -4.20 -8.06 13.04
N LEU A 97 -4.24 -9.00 13.99
CA LEU A 97 -3.80 -10.39 13.76
C LEU A 97 -4.69 -11.09 12.71
N CYS A 98 -6.00 -10.86 12.74
CA CYS A 98 -6.92 -11.36 11.70
C CYS A 98 -6.54 -10.81 10.33
N VAL A 99 -6.26 -9.51 10.19
CA VAL A 99 -5.84 -8.87 8.93
C VAL A 99 -4.61 -9.55 8.35
N THR A 100 -3.53 -9.65 9.13
CA THR A 100 -2.28 -10.24 8.64
C THR A 100 -2.43 -11.70 8.27
N LYS A 101 -3.24 -12.46 9.02
CA LYS A 101 -3.58 -13.84 8.69
C LYS A 101 -4.38 -13.93 7.36
N THR A 102 -5.36 -13.04 7.17
CA THR A 102 -6.16 -13.00 5.93
C THR A 102 -5.30 -12.66 4.72
N LEU A 103 -4.36 -11.72 4.86
CA LEU A 103 -3.42 -11.34 3.81
C LEU A 103 -2.30 -12.38 3.59
N GLY A 104 -2.14 -13.35 4.48
CA GLY A 104 -1.06 -14.35 4.39
C GLY A 104 0.33 -13.77 4.66
N ILE A 105 0.42 -12.70 5.46
CA ILE A 105 1.69 -12.07 5.86
C ILE A 105 2.03 -12.36 7.32
N ALA A 106 3.26 -12.00 7.73
CA ALA A 106 3.71 -12.19 9.10
C ALA A 106 2.82 -11.43 10.11
N PRO A 107 2.68 -11.94 11.35
CA PRO A 107 1.96 -11.23 12.39
C PRO A 107 2.48 -9.80 12.59
N PRO A 108 1.62 -8.85 13.01
CA PRO A 108 2.03 -7.47 13.20
C PRO A 108 3.08 -7.32 14.30
N ILE A 109 3.94 -6.32 14.16
CA ILE A 109 4.86 -5.88 15.20
C ILE A 109 4.17 -4.73 15.95
N PHE A 110 3.74 -4.99 17.18
CA PHE A 110 3.10 -3.98 18.03
C PHE A 110 4.15 -3.24 18.87
N LEU A 111 4.17 -1.90 18.78
CA LEU A 111 5.05 -1.07 19.62
C LEU A 111 4.37 -0.64 20.93
N ASN A 112 3.06 -0.78 21.01
CA ASN A 112 2.21 -0.60 22.22
C ASN A 112 2.38 0.78 22.89
N TYR A 113 2.48 1.86 22.10
CA TYR A 113 2.29 3.20 22.64
C TYR A 113 0.79 3.42 22.89
N MET A 114 0.49 4.24 23.88
CA MET A 114 -0.90 4.64 24.12
C MET A 114 -1.41 5.50 22.95
N ASP A 115 -2.60 5.18 22.47
CA ASP A 115 -3.30 5.94 21.45
C ASP A 115 -3.45 7.42 21.84
N GLY A 116 -3.09 8.32 20.92
CA GLY A 116 -3.18 9.77 21.13
C GLY A 116 -2.03 10.39 21.95
N ASP A 117 -1.05 9.62 22.39
CA ASP A 117 0.04 10.10 23.25
C ASP A 117 1.40 10.21 22.56
N LEU A 118 1.48 9.97 21.23
CA LEU A 118 2.76 9.97 20.51
C LEU A 118 3.47 11.33 20.54
N ALA A 119 2.73 12.44 20.72
CA ALA A 119 3.31 13.78 20.80
C ALA A 119 4.02 14.07 22.15
N LEU A 120 3.95 13.19 23.13
CA LEU A 120 4.71 13.33 24.36
C LEU A 120 6.21 13.17 24.09
N LYS A 121 7.01 14.03 24.72
CA LYS A 121 8.46 14.11 24.47
C LYS A 121 9.16 12.76 24.60
N GLU A 122 8.87 12.03 25.67
CA GLU A 122 9.46 10.71 25.92
C GLU A 122 9.06 9.68 24.86
N ASN A 123 7.84 9.76 24.32
CA ASN A 123 7.37 8.85 23.29
C ASN A 123 8.04 9.13 21.95
N ILE A 124 8.32 10.40 21.62
CA ILE A 124 9.03 10.78 20.41
C ILE A 124 10.43 10.16 20.40
N TYR A 125 11.21 10.31 21.49
CA TYR A 125 12.56 9.75 21.55
C TYR A 125 12.58 8.23 21.54
N THR A 126 11.72 7.59 22.32
CA THR A 126 11.69 6.11 22.37
C THR A 126 11.14 5.49 21.07
N LEU A 127 10.24 6.20 20.35
CA LEU A 127 9.77 5.76 19.05
C LEU A 127 10.88 5.83 18.00
N ASP A 128 11.69 6.90 18.00
CA ASP A 128 12.87 7.01 17.13
C ASP A 128 13.80 5.80 17.31
N ASP A 129 14.18 5.48 18.57
CA ASP A 129 15.03 4.34 18.87
C ASP A 129 14.43 2.99 18.43
N LYS A 130 13.11 2.82 18.60
CA LYS A 130 12.42 1.59 18.16
C LYS A 130 12.40 1.46 16.64
N ILE A 131 12.10 2.52 15.90
CA ILE A 131 12.11 2.50 14.43
C ILE A 131 13.53 2.23 13.91
N ASP A 132 14.56 2.88 14.50
CA ASP A 132 15.97 2.61 14.19
C ASP A 132 16.33 1.13 14.35
N SER A 133 15.90 0.54 15.46
CA SER A 133 16.11 -0.88 15.75
C SER A 133 15.41 -1.80 14.77
N LEU A 134 14.19 -1.44 14.34
CA LEU A 134 13.43 -2.20 13.33
C LEU A 134 14.13 -2.17 11.98
N PHE A 135 14.61 -1.01 11.52
CA PHE A 135 15.33 -0.91 10.26
C PHE A 135 16.66 -1.69 10.30
N THR A 136 17.36 -1.65 11.43
CA THR A 136 18.59 -2.43 11.63
C THR A 136 18.32 -3.94 11.59
N LYS A 137 17.23 -4.38 12.24
CA LYS A 137 16.90 -5.81 12.37
C LYS A 137 16.37 -6.42 11.08
N TYR A 138 15.46 -5.72 10.40
CA TYR A 138 14.72 -6.28 9.26
C TYR A 138 15.27 -5.85 7.91
N GLN A 139 16.04 -4.76 7.84
CA GLN A 139 16.67 -4.23 6.63
C GLN A 139 15.71 -4.19 5.42
N PRO A 140 14.53 -3.53 5.53
CA PRO A 140 13.55 -3.53 4.46
C PRO A 140 14.09 -2.83 3.20
N ASP A 141 13.74 -3.33 2.00
CA ASP A 141 14.04 -2.64 0.74
C ASP A 141 13.19 -1.36 0.62
N VAL A 142 11.92 -1.44 1.02
CA VAL A 142 10.95 -0.35 0.94
C VAL A 142 10.24 -0.16 2.26
N VAL A 143 10.05 1.10 2.65
CA VAL A 143 9.22 1.49 3.78
C VAL A 143 8.01 2.28 3.27
N ILE A 144 6.83 1.98 3.80
CA ILE A 144 5.59 2.75 3.52
C ILE A 144 5.04 3.30 4.84
N THR A 145 4.62 4.56 4.82
CA THR A 145 3.90 5.21 5.93
C THR A 145 2.95 6.28 5.39
N PHE A 146 2.23 6.98 6.27
CA PHE A 146 1.47 8.16 5.87
C PHE A 146 2.39 9.32 5.47
N GLY A 147 1.89 10.20 4.59
CA GLY A 147 2.54 11.47 4.33
C GLY A 147 2.39 12.45 5.51
N PRO A 148 3.09 13.60 5.47
CA PRO A 148 3.12 14.60 6.55
C PRO A 148 1.75 15.22 6.85
N GLY A 149 0.77 15.05 5.96
CA GLY A 149 -0.62 15.46 6.17
C GLY A 149 -1.37 14.57 7.16
N GLY A 150 -0.87 13.36 7.46
CA GLY A 150 -1.51 12.41 8.37
C GLY A 150 -2.89 11.94 7.90
N GLN A 151 -3.03 11.64 6.61
CA GLN A 151 -4.24 11.19 5.92
C GLN A 151 -5.40 12.20 6.04
N TYR A 152 -6.11 12.24 7.15
CA TYR A 152 -7.15 13.22 7.48
C TYR A 152 -6.70 14.24 8.56
N GLY A 153 -5.41 14.29 8.84
CA GLY A 153 -4.81 15.26 9.77
C GLY A 153 -4.56 14.74 11.17
N HIS A 154 -4.66 13.40 11.40
CA HIS A 154 -4.48 12.82 12.72
C HIS A 154 -3.09 13.11 13.30
N PRO A 155 -2.97 13.57 14.56
CA PRO A 155 -1.67 13.88 15.18
C PRO A 155 -0.70 12.70 15.17
N ASP A 156 -1.14 11.51 15.61
CA ASP A 156 -0.29 10.32 15.67
C ASP A 156 0.22 9.90 14.28
N HIS A 157 -0.62 9.99 13.24
CA HIS A 157 -0.16 9.71 11.86
C HIS A 157 0.95 10.65 11.42
N ARG A 158 0.88 11.94 11.82
CA ARG A 158 1.91 12.94 11.51
C ARG A 158 3.19 12.66 12.27
N ILE A 159 3.11 12.27 13.55
CA ILE A 159 4.28 11.93 14.37
C ILE A 159 4.96 10.69 13.78
N VAL A 160 4.21 9.62 13.50
CA VAL A 160 4.77 8.41 12.88
C VAL A 160 5.43 8.74 11.54
N SER A 161 4.75 9.51 10.67
CA SER A 161 5.31 9.94 9.39
C SER A 161 6.63 10.71 9.57
N ASN A 162 6.69 11.63 10.54
CA ASN A 162 7.87 12.44 10.80
C ASN A 162 9.04 11.58 11.32
N ILE A 163 8.82 10.76 12.35
CA ILE A 163 9.86 9.91 12.96
C ILE A 163 10.38 8.87 11.96
N VAL A 164 9.49 8.20 11.23
CA VAL A 164 9.89 7.25 10.18
C VAL A 164 10.75 7.93 9.12
N THR A 165 10.40 9.17 8.73
CA THR A 165 11.18 9.93 7.76
C THR A 165 12.57 10.30 8.28
N GLU A 166 12.65 10.78 9.53
CA GLU A 166 13.92 11.14 10.18
C GLU A 166 14.85 9.94 10.27
N VAL A 167 14.35 8.82 10.79
CA VAL A 167 15.14 7.59 10.92
C VAL A 167 15.54 7.06 9.55
N PHE A 168 14.64 7.07 8.58
CA PHE A 168 14.95 6.65 7.20
C PHE A 168 16.11 7.48 6.62
N GLN A 169 16.06 8.81 6.71
CA GLN A 169 17.12 9.69 6.19
C GLN A 169 18.48 9.41 6.83
N ARG A 170 18.48 9.09 8.13
CA ARG A 170 19.69 8.75 8.88
C ARG A 170 20.24 7.35 8.53
N LYS A 171 19.36 6.42 8.18
CA LYS A 171 19.68 4.99 7.96
C LYS A 171 19.66 4.57 6.49
N ALA A 172 19.30 5.45 5.56
CA ALA A 172 19.28 5.12 4.13
C ALA A 172 20.60 4.47 3.69
N SER A 173 20.52 3.33 3.04
CA SER A 173 21.66 2.47 2.66
C SER A 173 21.37 1.76 1.35
N GLU A 174 22.27 0.91 0.87
CA GLU A 174 22.03 0.09 -0.31
C GLU A 174 20.84 -0.86 -0.16
N SER A 175 20.54 -1.33 1.05
CA SER A 175 19.38 -2.18 1.33
C SER A 175 18.10 -1.38 1.61
N LEU A 176 18.18 -0.30 2.39
CA LEU A 176 17.05 0.59 2.69
C LEU A 176 17.01 1.74 1.68
N GLN A 177 16.38 1.50 0.52
CA GLN A 177 16.49 2.38 -0.64
C GLN A 177 15.33 3.36 -0.77
N GLN A 178 14.13 3.00 -0.29
CA GLN A 178 12.92 3.72 -0.64
C GLN A 178 11.99 3.94 0.55
N LEU A 179 11.58 5.19 0.74
CA LEU A 179 10.48 5.58 1.61
C LEU A 179 9.36 6.16 0.76
N LEU A 180 8.17 5.59 0.89
CA LEU A 180 6.97 5.96 0.17
C LEU A 180 5.89 6.44 1.14
N TYR A 181 5.33 7.60 0.86
CA TYR A 181 4.18 8.12 1.59
C TYR A 181 2.90 7.79 0.85
N TYR A 182 1.96 7.12 1.52
CA TYR A 182 0.61 6.99 0.98
C TYR A 182 0.03 8.37 0.69
N GLY A 183 -0.59 8.53 -0.47
CA GLY A 183 -1.24 9.76 -0.86
C GLY A 183 -2.46 9.52 -1.75
N PHE A 184 -3.50 10.32 -1.55
CA PHE A 184 -4.68 10.30 -2.40
C PHE A 184 -4.63 11.49 -3.36
N PRO A 185 -4.80 11.28 -4.68
CA PRO A 185 -4.72 12.38 -5.64
C PRO A 185 -5.93 13.31 -5.50
N ASN A 186 -5.67 14.62 -5.41
CA ASN A 186 -6.76 15.62 -5.32
C ASN A 186 -7.68 15.61 -6.54
N GLU A 187 -7.17 15.19 -7.70
CA GLU A 187 -7.94 15.07 -8.93
C GLU A 187 -8.91 13.88 -8.92
N ALA A 188 -8.73 12.92 -8.00
CA ALA A 188 -9.61 11.76 -7.88
C ALA A 188 -10.67 11.91 -6.78
N VAL A 189 -10.65 12.99 -6.00
CA VAL A 189 -11.66 13.18 -4.94
C VAL A 189 -13.00 13.60 -5.53
N ASP A 190 -13.99 12.76 -5.35
CA ASP A 190 -15.39 13.10 -5.62
C ASP A 190 -16.13 13.40 -4.31
N LYS A 191 -16.41 14.67 -4.07
CA LYS A 191 -17.21 15.12 -2.91
C LYS A 191 -18.69 14.78 -3.02
N GLY A 192 -19.15 14.42 -4.23
CA GLY A 192 -20.51 14.00 -4.50
C GLY A 192 -20.72 12.48 -4.44
N LEU A 193 -19.69 11.72 -4.06
CA LEU A 193 -19.82 10.27 -3.93
C LEU A 193 -20.93 9.92 -2.94
N ASP A 194 -21.85 9.06 -3.36
CA ASP A 194 -22.96 8.59 -2.53
C ASP A 194 -22.44 7.56 -1.50
N LEU A 195 -22.06 8.08 -0.33
CA LEU A 195 -21.60 7.30 0.80
C LEU A 195 -22.73 7.09 1.79
N LYS A 196 -22.82 5.90 2.36
CA LYS A 196 -23.91 5.49 3.27
C LYS A 196 -23.68 6.02 4.69
N THR A 197 -22.40 6.07 5.13
CA THR A 197 -22.07 6.28 6.53
C THR A 197 -21.50 7.68 6.79
N ASP A 198 -21.86 8.25 7.95
CA ASP A 198 -21.38 9.58 8.34
C ASP A 198 -19.87 9.58 8.67
N LEU A 199 -19.34 8.46 9.19
CA LEU A 199 -17.92 8.30 9.47
C LEU A 199 -17.10 8.45 8.19
N VAL A 200 -17.46 7.71 7.15
CA VAL A 200 -16.68 7.71 5.90
C VAL A 200 -16.91 9.00 5.11
N LYS A 201 -18.10 9.60 5.18
CA LYS A 201 -18.34 10.97 4.66
C LYS A 201 -17.37 11.96 5.30
N TRP A 202 -17.28 11.94 6.63
CA TRP A 202 -16.37 12.82 7.36
C TRP A 202 -14.91 12.59 6.94
N MET A 203 -14.48 11.33 6.80
CA MET A 203 -13.13 10.98 6.33
C MET A 203 -12.86 11.54 4.92
N ASN A 204 -13.80 11.35 3.99
CA ASN A 204 -13.70 11.87 2.62
C ASN A 204 -13.60 13.41 2.58
N ASP A 205 -14.36 14.09 3.44
CA ASP A 205 -14.36 15.55 3.52
C ASP A 205 -13.07 16.13 4.12
N ASN A 206 -12.44 15.39 5.03
CA ASN A 206 -11.23 15.83 5.73
C ASN A 206 -9.94 15.25 5.14
N LEU A 207 -10.02 14.42 4.11
CA LEU A 207 -8.88 13.76 3.47
C LEU A 207 -7.84 14.81 3.01
N LYS A 208 -6.58 14.63 3.44
CA LYS A 208 -5.46 15.46 3.02
C LYS A 208 -4.89 14.90 1.72
N THR A 209 -5.31 15.49 0.64
CA THR A 209 -4.95 15.06 -0.71
C THR A 209 -3.61 15.63 -1.17
N THR A 210 -3.06 15.02 -2.22
CA THR A 210 -1.80 15.43 -2.84
C THR A 210 -2.01 15.65 -4.34
N GLN A 211 -1.39 16.67 -4.92
CA GLN A 211 -1.43 16.84 -6.38
C GLN A 211 -0.85 15.61 -7.08
N LYS A 212 -1.58 15.05 -8.04
CA LYS A 212 -1.24 13.80 -8.73
C LYS A 212 0.16 13.78 -9.34
N ARG A 213 0.69 14.95 -9.74
CA ARG A 213 2.06 15.08 -10.28
C ARG A 213 3.16 14.67 -9.29
N PHE A 214 2.91 14.75 -7.97
CA PHE A 214 3.85 14.35 -6.93
C PHE A 214 3.69 12.88 -6.52
N LEU A 215 2.59 12.25 -6.93
CA LEU A 215 2.28 10.85 -6.69
C LEU A 215 2.82 10.02 -7.86
N THR A 216 4.12 9.81 -7.87
CA THR A 216 4.83 9.20 -8.99
C THR A 216 4.88 7.67 -8.93
N TYR A 217 4.67 7.08 -7.76
CA TYR A 217 4.40 5.65 -7.64
C TYR A 217 2.89 5.41 -7.74
N ARG A 218 2.47 4.71 -8.79
CA ARG A 218 1.07 4.46 -9.14
C ARG A 218 0.88 2.97 -9.32
N ILE A 219 0.69 2.28 -8.21
CA ILE A 219 0.77 0.83 -8.14
C ILE A 219 -0.59 0.23 -8.49
N PRO A 220 -0.67 -0.56 -9.57
CA PRO A 220 -1.91 -1.20 -9.97
C PRO A 220 -2.21 -2.40 -9.07
N PHE A 221 -3.50 -2.61 -8.82
CA PHE A 221 -4.04 -3.81 -8.21
C PHE A 221 -5.20 -4.36 -9.04
N ASP A 222 -5.40 -5.64 -8.99
CA ASP A 222 -6.49 -6.32 -9.70
C ASP A 222 -7.71 -6.57 -8.79
N ALA A 223 -8.75 -7.17 -9.37
CA ALA A 223 -9.99 -7.48 -8.65
C ALA A 223 -9.79 -8.49 -7.51
N GLN A 224 -8.83 -9.40 -7.64
CA GLN A 224 -8.51 -10.38 -6.59
C GLN A 224 -7.79 -9.69 -5.42
N ASN A 225 -6.83 -8.80 -5.71
CA ASN A 225 -6.17 -8.00 -4.69
C ASN A 225 -7.16 -7.11 -3.95
N LEU A 226 -8.08 -6.46 -4.69
CA LEU A 226 -9.13 -5.63 -4.10
C LEU A 226 -10.03 -6.46 -3.18
N LYS A 227 -10.48 -7.63 -3.63
CA LYS A 227 -11.33 -8.52 -2.85
C LYS A 227 -10.64 -8.96 -1.56
N LEU A 228 -9.40 -9.45 -1.64
CA LEU A 228 -8.67 -9.92 -0.46
C LEU A 228 -8.34 -8.77 0.49
N GLY A 229 -7.97 -7.60 -0.04
CA GLY A 229 -7.78 -6.38 0.75
C GLY A 229 -9.05 -6.00 1.52
N LYS A 230 -10.22 -6.07 0.88
CA LYS A 230 -11.52 -5.79 1.52
C LYS A 230 -11.87 -6.84 2.59
N GLU A 231 -11.64 -8.12 2.32
CA GLU A 231 -11.83 -9.20 3.29
C GLU A 231 -10.95 -8.99 4.53
N ALA A 232 -9.68 -8.64 4.34
CA ALA A 232 -8.78 -8.33 5.44
C ALA A 232 -9.25 -7.12 6.24
N SER A 233 -9.61 -6.02 5.57
CA SER A 233 -10.12 -4.80 6.21
C SER A 233 -11.38 -5.05 7.04
N SER A 234 -12.20 -6.02 6.64
CA SER A 234 -13.42 -6.42 7.38
C SER A 234 -13.12 -7.14 8.71
N CYS A 235 -11.85 -7.39 9.04
CA CYS A 235 -11.46 -7.86 10.36
C CYS A 235 -11.63 -6.79 11.44
N HIS A 236 -11.53 -5.50 11.11
CA HIS A 236 -11.61 -4.36 12.04
C HIS A 236 -13.04 -4.04 12.48
N LYS A 237 -13.73 -5.03 13.03
CA LYS A 237 -15.15 -4.96 13.40
C LYS A 237 -15.44 -3.98 14.53
N SER A 238 -14.46 -3.72 15.39
CA SER A 238 -14.61 -2.71 16.45
C SER A 238 -14.55 -1.28 15.90
N GLN A 239 -14.03 -1.09 14.67
CA GLN A 239 -13.84 0.22 14.06
C GLN A 239 -14.82 0.50 12.95
N TYR A 240 -15.19 -0.52 12.14
CA TYR A 240 -15.99 -0.35 10.95
C TYR A 240 -17.13 -1.34 10.87
N THR A 241 -18.30 -0.82 10.51
CA THR A 241 -19.43 -1.63 10.07
C THR A 241 -19.19 -2.14 8.64
N PRO A 242 -19.97 -3.14 8.15
CA PRO A 242 -19.91 -3.54 6.75
C PRO A 242 -20.15 -2.41 5.75
N ASP A 243 -21.05 -1.46 6.08
CA ASP A 243 -21.32 -0.29 5.25
C ASP A 243 -20.15 0.70 5.23
N ASP A 244 -19.43 0.88 6.36
CA ASP A 244 -18.21 1.68 6.38
C ASP A 244 -17.13 1.08 5.47
N ILE A 245 -16.96 -0.25 5.49
CA ILE A 245 -16.01 -0.93 4.61
C ILE A 245 -16.41 -0.77 3.15
N ASP A 246 -17.70 -0.91 2.81
CA ASP A 246 -18.20 -0.69 1.46
C ASP A 246 -17.87 0.73 0.97
N ASP A 247 -18.11 1.73 1.79
CA ASP A 247 -17.87 3.14 1.51
C ASP A 247 -16.37 3.46 1.36
N LEU A 248 -15.51 2.94 2.24
CA LEU A 248 -14.06 3.11 2.15
C LEU A 248 -13.51 2.54 0.83
N PHE A 249 -14.02 1.38 0.41
CA PHE A 249 -13.61 0.78 -0.86
C PHE A 249 -14.25 1.48 -2.07
N ALA A 250 -15.40 2.13 -1.91
CA ALA A 250 -15.94 3.02 -2.93
C ALA A 250 -15.06 4.27 -3.13
N ILE A 251 -14.56 4.88 -2.05
CA ILE A 251 -13.56 5.97 -2.14
C ILE A 251 -12.30 5.49 -2.87
N MET A 252 -11.78 4.32 -2.49
CA MET A 252 -10.60 3.75 -3.14
C MET A 252 -10.86 3.48 -4.64
N GLY A 253 -12.07 3.08 -5.02
CA GLY A 253 -12.48 2.86 -6.40
C GLY A 253 -12.33 4.10 -7.30
N GLN A 254 -12.38 5.32 -6.75
CA GLN A 254 -12.19 6.57 -7.49
C GLN A 254 -10.80 6.69 -8.13
N THR A 255 -9.83 5.93 -7.67
CA THR A 255 -8.46 5.92 -8.19
C THR A 255 -8.27 5.09 -9.45
N GLY A 256 -9.31 4.38 -9.91
CA GLY A 256 -9.25 3.56 -11.11
C GLY A 256 -8.35 2.33 -11.00
N GLY A 257 -8.27 1.72 -9.82
CA GLY A 257 -7.47 0.51 -9.58
C GLY A 257 -5.99 0.77 -9.31
N LEU A 258 -5.68 1.96 -8.81
CA LEU A 258 -4.32 2.37 -8.46
C LEU A 258 -4.24 2.80 -7.01
N ILE A 259 -3.20 2.39 -6.28
CA ILE A 259 -2.78 3.04 -5.04
C ILE A 259 -1.59 3.95 -5.35
N TYR A 260 -1.64 5.15 -4.79
CA TYR A 260 -0.68 6.21 -5.09
C TYR A 260 0.26 6.45 -3.92
N PHE A 261 1.54 6.65 -4.25
CA PHE A 261 2.54 7.04 -3.27
C PHE A 261 3.39 8.19 -3.79
N ARG A 262 3.84 9.02 -2.85
CA ARG A 262 4.86 10.04 -3.05
C ARG A 262 6.18 9.53 -2.52
N PRO A 263 7.26 9.45 -3.32
CA PRO A 263 8.58 9.16 -2.79
C PRO A 263 9.10 10.34 -1.94
N TRP A 264 9.81 10.05 -0.87
CA TRP A 264 10.35 11.05 0.04
C TRP A 264 11.31 12.04 -0.65
N ASN A 265 12.12 11.54 -1.58
CA ASN A 265 13.14 12.31 -2.30
C ASN A 265 12.63 13.04 -3.55
N GLY A 266 11.35 12.86 -3.91
CA GLY A 266 10.74 13.48 -5.08
C GLY A 266 11.29 12.95 -6.40
N SER A 267 10.68 11.95 -6.99
CA SER A 267 10.97 11.50 -8.37
C SER A 267 9.94 12.05 -9.34
N SER A 268 10.36 12.34 -10.59
CA SER A 268 9.44 12.71 -11.69
C SER A 268 9.05 11.50 -12.56
N ALA A 269 9.79 10.40 -12.50
CA ALA A 269 9.48 9.19 -13.25
C ALA A 269 8.26 8.47 -12.62
N ILE A 270 7.30 8.10 -13.47
CA ILE A 270 6.16 7.30 -13.04
C ILE A 270 6.62 5.84 -12.93
N LYS A 271 6.27 5.21 -11.82
CA LYS A 271 6.61 3.82 -11.49
C LYS A 271 5.34 3.06 -11.11
N ASP A 272 5.26 1.81 -11.49
CA ASP A 272 4.14 0.91 -11.23
C ASP A 272 4.52 -0.27 -10.30
N ASN A 273 5.75 -0.29 -9.84
CA ASN A 273 6.24 -1.21 -8.80
C ASN A 273 6.97 -0.41 -7.71
N ILE A 274 6.75 -0.79 -6.42
CA ILE A 274 7.39 -0.08 -5.29
C ILE A 274 8.89 -0.35 -5.19
N PHE A 275 9.40 -1.38 -5.84
CA PHE A 275 10.81 -1.79 -5.82
C PHE A 275 11.65 -1.25 -7.00
N ASP A 276 11.06 -0.38 -7.84
CA ASP A 276 11.77 0.24 -8.97
C ASP A 276 12.66 1.42 -8.57
#